data_7dfe1d44fbab70c161fa157c8334bd37
#
_entry.id   7dfe1d44fbab70c161fa157c8334bd37
#
_cell.length_a   1.000
_cell.length_b   1.000
_cell.length_c   1.000
_cell.angle_alpha   90.00
_cell.angle_beta   90.00
_cell.angle_gamma   90.00
#
_symmetry.space_group_name_H-M   'P 1'
#
loop_
_entity.id
_entity.type
_entity.pdbx_description
1 polymer ?
#
loop_
_entity_poly.entity_id
_entity_poly.type
_entity_poly.pdbx_seq_one_letter_code
_entity_poly.pdbx_strand_id
1 'polypeptide(L)'
;MTLTVENGCFSYDGRHTVLSDISFCASPGEIVAILGKNGSGKTTLLKCSVGLLKWSGGHSFLDGRDVLHIKSRELWSKISYVPQAKSSFGGYTVLDSVLLGFGSSIGIFGKPQKSDVEKALSVLRRLNIENLAYKKCSDLSGGEKQMVLIARAIACDPEILILDEPESNLDFKNQITVLDVLSKLRDSGICCIFNTHFPDHAMRIADRALLLGDDGRCICGKTTDIVTEENIQKTFGVNVKIA
;
A
#
# COMPACT_ATOMS: atom_id res chain seq x y z
N MET A 1 11.56 2.88 9.66
CA MET A 1 11.75 1.41 9.49
C MET A 1 11.93 1.09 8.01
N THR A 2 12.88 0.22 7.68
CA THR A 2 13.24 -0.13 6.29
C THR A 2 12.74 -1.53 5.96
N LEU A 3 12.03 -1.69 4.84
CA LEU A 3 11.64 -2.98 4.27
C LEU A 3 12.59 -3.32 3.12
N THR A 4 13.22 -4.48 3.19
CA THR A 4 14.12 -4.99 2.14
C THR A 4 13.63 -6.35 1.65
N VAL A 5 13.62 -6.54 0.34
CA VAL A 5 13.37 -7.84 -0.30
C VAL A 5 14.63 -8.25 -1.02
N GLU A 6 15.07 -9.49 -0.84
CA GLU A 6 16.30 -10.05 -1.41
C GLU A 6 16.01 -11.34 -2.17
N ASN A 7 16.29 -11.34 -3.47
CA ASN A 7 16.19 -12.48 -4.39
C ASN A 7 14.83 -13.21 -4.32
N GLY A 8 13.73 -12.43 -4.15
CA GLY A 8 12.38 -12.95 -3.97
C GLY A 8 11.89 -13.69 -5.20
N CYS A 9 11.51 -14.96 -5.03
CA CYS A 9 10.87 -15.79 -6.04
C CYS A 9 9.55 -16.33 -5.50
N PHE A 10 8.52 -16.38 -6.34
CA PHE A 10 7.21 -16.87 -5.91
C PHE A 10 6.48 -17.63 -7.02
N SER A 11 5.83 -18.73 -6.62
CA SER A 11 4.92 -19.54 -7.43
C SER A 11 3.76 -20.02 -6.55
N TYR A 12 2.53 -20.02 -7.11
CA TYR A 12 1.36 -20.55 -6.40
C TYR A 12 1.28 -22.06 -6.41
N ASP A 13 1.75 -22.69 -7.47
CA ASP A 13 1.62 -24.13 -7.75
C ASP A 13 2.97 -24.87 -7.82
N GLY A 14 4.08 -24.14 -7.61
CA GLY A 14 5.45 -24.64 -7.73
C GLY A 14 5.89 -24.90 -9.18
N ARG A 15 5.04 -24.61 -10.18
CA ARG A 15 5.33 -24.85 -11.61
C ARG A 15 5.42 -23.55 -12.39
N HIS A 16 4.51 -22.62 -12.13
CA HIS A 16 4.44 -21.33 -12.83
C HIS A 16 5.02 -20.23 -11.93
N THR A 17 6.17 -19.72 -12.33
CA THR A 17 6.82 -18.61 -11.60
C THR A 17 6.07 -17.32 -11.87
N VAL A 18 5.58 -16.67 -10.80
CA VAL A 18 4.91 -15.37 -10.86
C VAL A 18 5.91 -14.24 -10.62
N LEU A 19 6.85 -14.44 -9.68
CA LEU A 19 7.90 -13.49 -9.35
C LEU A 19 9.26 -14.19 -9.39
N SER A 20 10.25 -13.55 -9.98
CA SER A 20 11.60 -14.11 -10.20
C SER A 20 12.67 -13.08 -9.89
N ASP A 21 13.56 -13.38 -8.94
CA ASP A 21 14.71 -12.57 -8.58
C ASP A 21 14.37 -11.11 -8.23
N ILE A 22 13.37 -10.92 -7.41
CA ILE A 22 12.91 -9.61 -6.96
C ILE A 22 13.81 -9.12 -5.83
N SER A 23 14.42 -7.95 -6.02
CA SER A 23 15.21 -7.28 -4.98
C SER A 23 14.95 -5.79 -4.97
N PHE A 24 14.54 -5.25 -3.82
CA PHE A 24 14.34 -3.81 -3.62
C PHE A 24 14.39 -3.43 -2.15
N CYS A 25 14.49 -2.14 -1.88
CA CYS A 25 14.47 -1.56 -0.55
C CYS A 25 13.53 -0.36 -0.53
N ALA A 26 12.78 -0.20 0.56
CA ALA A 26 11.91 0.94 0.83
C ALA A 26 12.25 1.51 2.21
N SER A 27 12.54 2.83 2.27
CA SER A 27 13.08 3.53 3.43
C SER A 27 12.05 4.46 4.08
N PRO A 28 12.27 4.87 5.35
CA PRO A 28 11.40 5.86 6.01
C PRO A 28 11.26 7.14 5.20
N GLY A 29 10.04 7.67 5.11
CA GLY A 29 9.77 8.89 4.35
C GLY A 29 10.01 8.77 2.85
N GLU A 30 9.86 7.57 2.29
CA GLU A 30 10.01 7.28 0.87
C GLU A 30 8.70 6.73 0.31
N ILE A 31 8.35 7.09 -0.91
CA ILE A 31 7.27 6.45 -1.69
C ILE A 31 7.89 5.55 -2.75
N VAL A 32 7.53 4.27 -2.71
CA VAL A 32 7.91 3.27 -3.72
C VAL A 32 6.67 2.86 -4.51
N ALA A 33 6.68 3.09 -5.83
CA ALA A 33 5.62 2.66 -6.73
C ALA A 33 5.98 1.35 -7.42
N ILE A 34 5.08 0.36 -7.39
CA ILE A 34 5.21 -0.89 -8.14
C ILE A 34 4.33 -0.79 -9.39
N LEU A 35 4.95 -0.71 -10.54
CA LEU A 35 4.33 -0.58 -11.85
C LEU A 35 4.31 -1.94 -12.58
N GLY A 36 3.31 -2.17 -13.40
CA GLY A 36 3.21 -3.35 -14.26
C GLY A 36 1.79 -3.58 -14.75
N LYS A 37 1.63 -4.41 -15.79
CA LYS A 37 0.31 -4.77 -16.33
C LYS A 37 -0.59 -5.44 -15.29
N ASN A 38 -1.88 -5.51 -15.60
CA ASN A 38 -2.80 -6.35 -14.83
C ASN A 38 -2.39 -7.82 -14.97
N GLY A 39 -2.32 -8.53 -13.83
CA GLY A 39 -1.88 -9.92 -13.79
C GLY A 39 -0.35 -10.12 -13.71
N SER A 40 0.48 -9.07 -13.76
CA SER A 40 1.95 -9.21 -13.67
C SER A 40 2.48 -9.65 -12.29
N GLY A 41 1.63 -9.76 -11.26
CA GLY A 41 2.05 -10.19 -9.93
C GLY A 41 2.24 -9.06 -8.91
N LYS A 42 1.84 -7.81 -9.18
CA LYS A 42 2.00 -6.66 -8.25
C LYS A 42 1.42 -6.92 -6.86
N THR A 43 0.15 -7.34 -6.79
CA THR A 43 -0.50 -7.71 -5.52
C THR A 43 0.20 -8.87 -4.82
N THR A 44 0.71 -9.85 -5.59
CA THR A 44 1.49 -10.97 -5.06
C THR A 44 2.80 -10.47 -4.44
N LEU A 45 3.49 -9.57 -5.13
CA LEU A 45 4.72 -8.94 -4.64
C LEU A 45 4.48 -8.21 -3.31
N LEU A 46 3.44 -7.36 -3.23
CA LEU A 46 3.08 -6.68 -1.99
C LEU A 46 2.83 -7.67 -0.84
N LYS A 47 2.08 -8.74 -1.10
CA LYS A 47 1.77 -9.76 -0.07
C LYS A 47 2.99 -10.56 0.36
N CYS A 48 3.88 -10.93 -0.57
CA CYS A 48 5.12 -11.62 -0.24
C CYS A 48 6.05 -10.74 0.57
N SER A 49 6.15 -9.44 0.23
CA SER A 49 7.04 -8.49 0.90
C SER A 49 6.76 -8.36 2.40
N VAL A 50 5.52 -8.60 2.84
CA VAL A 50 5.10 -8.50 4.25
C VAL A 50 4.75 -9.85 4.89
N GLY A 51 5.08 -10.95 4.24
CA GLY A 51 4.86 -12.29 4.78
C GLY A 51 3.39 -12.75 4.79
N LEU A 52 2.47 -12.07 4.09
CA LEU A 52 1.11 -12.56 3.86
C LEU A 52 1.10 -13.76 2.89
N LEU A 53 2.07 -13.81 2.00
CA LEU A 53 2.43 -14.98 1.20
C LEU A 53 3.90 -15.30 1.48
N LYS A 54 4.22 -16.58 1.61
CA LYS A 54 5.59 -17.04 1.84
C LYS A 54 6.32 -17.13 0.50
N TRP A 55 7.49 -16.50 0.38
CA TRP A 55 8.37 -16.66 -0.77
C TRP A 55 8.70 -18.13 -1.03
N SER A 56 8.76 -18.53 -2.28
CA SER A 56 9.28 -19.84 -2.70
C SER A 56 10.81 -19.88 -2.63
N GLY A 57 11.47 -18.73 -2.77
CA GLY A 57 12.90 -18.50 -2.61
C GLY A 57 13.14 -17.03 -2.31
N GLY A 58 14.26 -16.71 -1.64
CA GLY A 58 14.54 -15.35 -1.16
C GLY A 58 13.80 -14.99 0.13
N HIS A 59 13.98 -13.75 0.59
CA HIS A 59 13.51 -13.28 1.89
C HIS A 59 13.05 -11.82 1.88
N SER A 60 12.20 -11.47 2.83
CA SER A 60 11.86 -10.08 3.18
C SER A 60 12.36 -9.78 4.58
N PHE A 61 12.97 -8.63 4.75
CA PHE A 61 13.51 -8.17 6.04
C PHE A 61 12.90 -6.84 6.45
N LEU A 62 12.66 -6.69 7.74
CA LEU A 62 12.24 -5.45 8.37
C LEU A 62 13.34 -5.03 9.36
N ASP A 63 14.07 -3.95 9.05
CA ASP A 63 15.29 -3.54 9.76
C ASP A 63 16.28 -4.71 9.98
N GLY A 64 16.52 -5.51 8.93
CA GLY A 64 17.43 -6.66 8.96
C GLY A 64 16.88 -7.92 9.63
N ARG A 65 15.65 -7.91 10.15
CA ARG A 65 14.99 -9.10 10.73
C ARG A 65 14.06 -9.72 9.68
N ASP A 66 14.20 -11.02 9.43
CA ASP A 66 13.30 -11.74 8.52
C ASP A 66 11.84 -11.60 8.98
N VAL A 67 10.98 -11.14 8.07
CA VAL A 67 9.55 -10.87 8.32
C VAL A 67 8.82 -12.10 8.85
N LEU A 68 9.19 -13.31 8.39
CA LEU A 68 8.58 -14.56 8.85
C LEU A 68 8.94 -14.92 10.29
N HIS A 69 10.01 -14.35 10.85
CA HIS A 69 10.46 -14.57 12.22
C HIS A 69 10.00 -13.48 13.19
N ILE A 70 9.29 -12.44 12.71
CA ILE A 70 8.69 -11.41 13.54
C ILE A 70 7.30 -11.88 13.99
N LYS A 71 7.00 -11.71 15.30
CA LYS A 71 5.66 -12.03 15.81
C LYS A 71 4.60 -11.18 15.11
N SER A 72 3.50 -11.79 14.67
CA SER A 72 2.44 -11.10 13.92
C SER A 72 1.97 -9.80 14.58
N ARG A 73 1.81 -9.77 15.92
CA ARG A 73 1.41 -8.55 16.65
C ARG A 73 2.44 -7.43 16.51
N GLU A 74 3.74 -7.75 16.58
CA GLU A 74 4.83 -6.79 16.40
C GLU A 74 4.86 -6.29 14.94
N LEU A 75 4.79 -7.20 13.98
CA LEU A 75 4.81 -6.87 12.55
C LEU A 75 3.66 -5.91 12.19
N TRP A 76 2.43 -6.30 12.54
CA TRP A 76 1.21 -5.52 12.20
C TRP A 76 0.99 -4.29 13.08
N SER A 77 1.81 -4.05 14.11
CA SER A 77 1.89 -2.76 14.80
C SER A 77 2.76 -1.74 14.06
N LYS A 78 3.59 -2.19 13.12
CA LYS A 78 4.55 -1.38 12.35
C LYS A 78 4.15 -1.20 10.89
N ILE A 79 3.44 -2.17 10.34
CA ILE A 79 3.02 -2.20 8.94
C ILE A 79 1.50 -2.19 8.87
N SER A 80 0.94 -1.35 7.99
CA SER A 80 -0.46 -1.43 7.61
C SER A 80 -0.60 -1.79 6.14
N TYR A 81 -1.58 -2.64 5.84
CA TYR A 81 -1.91 -3.06 4.48
C TYR A 81 -3.33 -2.64 4.11
N VAL A 82 -3.46 -1.87 3.04
CA VAL A 82 -4.73 -1.47 2.45
C VAL A 82 -4.98 -2.32 1.20
N PRO A 83 -5.89 -3.28 1.25
CA PRO A 83 -6.22 -4.08 0.07
C PRO A 83 -7.01 -3.26 -0.94
N GLN A 84 -7.02 -3.70 -2.20
CA GLN A 84 -7.89 -3.14 -3.23
C GLN A 84 -9.35 -3.13 -2.74
N ALA A 85 -10.02 -1.99 -2.86
CA ALA A 85 -11.37 -1.78 -2.32
C ALA A 85 -12.42 -2.66 -3.04
N LYS A 86 -12.58 -3.90 -2.60
CA LYS A 86 -13.64 -4.84 -3.01
C LYS A 86 -14.61 -5.16 -1.88
N SER A 87 -14.35 -4.66 -0.66
CA SER A 87 -15.05 -5.09 0.54
C SER A 87 -16.25 -4.20 0.89
N SER A 88 -17.34 -4.86 1.23
CA SER A 88 -18.47 -4.25 1.93
C SER A 88 -18.03 -3.88 3.36
N PHE A 89 -18.21 -2.63 3.74
CA PHE A 89 -17.95 -2.14 5.11
C PHE A 89 -19.02 -2.56 6.14
N GLY A 90 -20.00 -3.38 5.74
CA GLY A 90 -21.13 -3.71 6.60
C GLY A 90 -21.92 -2.46 7.04
N GLY A 91 -22.56 -2.53 8.20
CA GLY A 91 -23.36 -1.45 8.77
C GLY A 91 -22.58 -0.43 9.62
N TYR A 92 -21.26 -0.43 9.56
CA TYR A 92 -20.40 0.45 10.36
C TYR A 92 -20.47 1.92 9.91
N THR A 93 -20.32 2.85 10.87
CA THR A 93 -20.02 4.24 10.57
C THR A 93 -18.54 4.39 10.18
N VAL A 94 -18.17 5.53 9.60
CA VAL A 94 -16.77 5.85 9.30
C VAL A 94 -15.92 5.80 10.57
N LEU A 95 -16.42 6.38 11.66
CA LEU A 95 -15.73 6.36 12.95
C LEU A 95 -15.52 4.94 13.46
N ASP A 96 -16.54 4.07 13.39
CA ASP A 96 -16.43 2.66 13.78
C ASP A 96 -15.37 1.94 12.93
N SER A 97 -15.36 2.20 11.61
CA SER A 97 -14.37 1.63 10.69
C SER A 97 -12.94 2.02 11.05
N VAL A 98 -12.70 3.29 11.43
CA VAL A 98 -11.38 3.77 11.85
C VAL A 98 -11.00 3.19 13.21
N LEU A 99 -11.95 3.08 14.14
CA LEU A 99 -11.73 2.44 15.44
C LEU A 99 -11.29 0.98 15.32
N LEU A 100 -11.74 0.25 14.30
CA LEU A 100 -11.23 -1.11 14.02
C LEU A 100 -9.73 -1.11 13.67
N GLY A 101 -9.16 0.01 13.20
CA GLY A 101 -7.73 0.15 12.96
C GLY A 101 -6.89 0.04 14.24
N PHE A 102 -7.46 0.36 15.40
CA PHE A 102 -6.80 0.22 16.72
C PHE A 102 -6.89 -1.20 17.31
N GLY A 103 -7.36 -2.19 16.55
CA GLY A 103 -7.62 -3.55 17.05
C GLY A 103 -6.44 -4.22 17.77
N SER A 104 -5.19 -3.90 17.40
CA SER A 104 -3.99 -4.40 18.10
C SER A 104 -3.80 -3.80 19.50
N SER A 105 -4.31 -2.59 19.76
CA SER A 105 -4.17 -1.87 21.03
C SER A 105 -5.40 -2.06 21.93
N ILE A 106 -6.62 -2.12 21.38
CA ILE A 106 -7.86 -2.27 22.17
C ILE A 106 -8.09 -3.72 22.61
N GLY A 107 -7.54 -4.71 21.88
CA GLY A 107 -7.77 -6.13 22.12
C GLY A 107 -9.15 -6.64 21.65
N ILE A 108 -9.27 -7.97 21.52
CA ILE A 108 -10.45 -8.62 20.87
C ILE A 108 -11.75 -8.39 21.68
N PHE A 109 -11.69 -8.21 22.98
CA PHE A 109 -12.83 -7.98 23.88
C PHE A 109 -12.89 -6.56 24.46
N GLY A 110 -11.97 -5.68 24.05
CA GLY A 110 -11.90 -4.31 24.52
C GLY A 110 -13.01 -3.45 23.91
N LYS A 111 -13.55 -2.52 24.72
CA LYS A 111 -14.43 -1.44 24.21
C LYS A 111 -13.58 -0.19 23.95
N PRO A 112 -13.79 0.51 22.84
CA PRO A 112 -13.12 1.78 22.58
C PRO A 112 -13.36 2.76 23.75
N GLN A 113 -12.28 3.38 24.21
CA GLN A 113 -12.34 4.44 25.23
C GLN A 113 -12.53 5.81 24.56
N LYS A 114 -12.86 6.83 25.36
CA LYS A 114 -12.96 8.21 24.84
C LYS A 114 -11.70 8.68 24.16
N SER A 115 -10.52 8.29 24.68
CA SER A 115 -9.22 8.57 24.07
C SER A 115 -9.06 7.94 22.67
N ASP A 116 -9.63 6.76 22.43
CA ASP A 116 -9.54 6.09 21.13
C ASP A 116 -10.43 6.80 20.09
N VAL A 117 -11.63 7.24 20.54
CA VAL A 117 -12.53 8.04 19.71
C VAL A 117 -11.86 9.37 19.31
N GLU A 118 -11.21 10.07 20.25
CA GLU A 118 -10.51 11.32 19.95
C GLU A 118 -9.35 11.09 18.96
N LYS A 119 -8.59 10.03 19.12
CA LYS A 119 -7.55 9.63 18.16
C LYS A 119 -8.14 9.35 16.79
N ALA A 120 -9.22 8.57 16.70
CA ALA A 120 -9.88 8.28 15.43
C ALA A 120 -10.38 9.57 14.73
N LEU A 121 -11.00 10.49 15.48
CA LEU A 121 -11.40 11.79 14.95
C LEU A 121 -10.20 12.63 14.49
N SER A 122 -9.07 12.58 15.19
CA SER A 122 -7.84 13.27 14.77
C SER A 122 -7.29 12.73 13.44
N VAL A 123 -7.36 11.41 13.21
CA VAL A 123 -7.00 10.80 11.93
C VAL A 123 -7.93 11.28 10.81
N LEU A 124 -9.24 11.30 11.06
CA LEU A 124 -10.21 11.80 10.08
C LEU A 124 -9.98 13.28 9.74
N ARG A 125 -9.64 14.13 10.73
CA ARG A 125 -9.23 15.54 10.51
C ARG A 125 -7.99 15.65 9.65
N ARG A 126 -6.95 14.85 9.94
CA ARG A 126 -5.69 14.82 9.17
C ARG A 126 -5.95 14.53 7.68
N LEU A 127 -6.97 13.73 7.37
CA LEU A 127 -7.38 13.40 6.01
C LEU A 127 -8.49 14.28 5.44
N ASN A 128 -8.95 15.31 6.17
CA ASN A 128 -10.05 16.22 5.81
C ASN A 128 -11.38 15.49 5.53
N ILE A 129 -11.69 14.43 6.27
CA ILE A 129 -12.95 13.66 6.16
C ILE A 129 -13.69 13.52 7.50
N GLU A 130 -13.44 14.38 8.50
CA GLU A 130 -14.10 14.35 9.79
C GLU A 130 -15.62 14.54 9.68
N ASN A 131 -16.08 15.30 8.69
CA ASN A 131 -17.50 15.49 8.39
C ASN A 131 -18.22 14.19 8.03
N LEU A 132 -17.50 13.14 7.68
CA LEU A 132 -18.05 11.82 7.38
C LEU A 132 -18.11 10.90 8.60
N ALA A 133 -17.59 11.30 9.76
CA ALA A 133 -17.35 10.41 10.92
C ALA A 133 -18.58 9.54 11.30
N TYR A 134 -19.76 10.12 11.29
CA TYR A 134 -21.00 9.45 11.70
C TYR A 134 -21.85 8.94 10.53
N LYS A 135 -21.37 9.10 9.28
CA LYS A 135 -22.01 8.57 8.09
C LYS A 135 -21.80 7.06 7.99
N LYS A 136 -22.78 6.31 7.52
CA LYS A 136 -22.60 4.88 7.25
C LYS A 136 -21.65 4.69 6.08
N CYS A 137 -20.75 3.72 6.19
CA CYS A 137 -19.80 3.42 5.12
C CYS A 137 -20.48 2.91 3.84
N SER A 138 -21.71 2.35 3.95
CA SER A 138 -22.53 1.97 2.79
C SER A 138 -22.87 3.15 1.89
N ASP A 139 -23.04 4.35 2.48
CA ASP A 139 -23.56 5.54 1.82
C ASP A 139 -22.45 6.42 1.22
N LEU A 140 -21.21 5.98 1.30
CA LEU A 140 -20.03 6.67 0.80
C LEU A 140 -19.82 6.44 -0.70
N SER A 141 -19.32 7.46 -1.39
CA SER A 141 -18.74 7.32 -2.73
C SER A 141 -17.49 6.45 -2.72
N GLY A 142 -17.02 6.00 -3.90
CA GLY A 142 -15.80 5.22 -4.04
C GLY A 142 -14.58 5.91 -3.44
N GLY A 143 -14.40 7.21 -3.74
CA GLY A 143 -13.28 8.00 -3.19
C GLY A 143 -13.36 8.17 -1.68
N GLU A 144 -14.55 8.45 -1.12
CA GLU A 144 -14.74 8.53 0.33
C GLU A 144 -14.43 7.18 1.01
N LYS A 145 -14.87 6.05 0.42
CA LYS A 145 -14.53 4.71 0.92
C LYS A 145 -13.02 4.46 0.94
N GLN A 146 -12.33 4.85 -0.12
CA GLN A 146 -10.87 4.72 -0.18
C GLN A 146 -10.18 5.54 0.91
N MET A 147 -10.62 6.78 1.13
CA MET A 147 -10.10 7.63 2.20
C MET A 147 -10.34 7.02 3.59
N VAL A 148 -11.48 6.38 3.81
CA VAL A 148 -11.78 5.67 5.08
C VAL A 148 -10.87 4.44 5.26
N LEU A 149 -10.55 3.70 4.19
CA LEU A 149 -9.59 2.59 4.27
C LEU A 149 -8.19 3.09 4.64
N ILE A 150 -7.74 4.19 4.05
CA ILE A 150 -6.46 4.83 4.41
C ILE A 150 -6.50 5.33 5.86
N ALA A 151 -7.59 6.00 6.29
CA ALA A 151 -7.77 6.45 7.67
C ALA A 151 -7.67 5.30 8.66
N ARG A 152 -8.35 4.20 8.40
CA ARG A 152 -8.28 2.97 9.21
C ARG A 152 -6.85 2.41 9.26
N ALA A 153 -6.13 2.43 8.15
CA ALA A 153 -4.78 1.89 8.07
C ALA A 153 -3.77 2.73 8.86
N ILE A 154 -3.90 4.07 8.85
CA ILE A 154 -2.98 4.96 9.58
C ILE A 154 -3.39 5.19 11.05
N ALA A 155 -4.54 4.66 11.49
CA ALA A 155 -5.03 4.81 12.86
C ALA A 155 -4.08 4.17 13.90
N CYS A 156 -3.37 3.10 13.55
CA CYS A 156 -2.37 2.46 14.41
C CYS A 156 -0.98 3.10 14.34
N ASP A 157 -0.84 4.24 13.65
CA ASP A 157 0.42 4.97 13.46
C ASP A 157 1.55 4.08 12.89
N PRO A 158 1.34 3.48 11.71
CA PRO A 158 2.32 2.57 11.11
C PRO A 158 3.57 3.32 10.63
N GLU A 159 4.70 2.62 10.63
CA GLU A 159 5.93 3.12 10.02
C GLU A 159 5.99 2.84 8.52
N ILE A 160 5.27 1.79 8.06
CA ILE A 160 5.15 1.41 6.65
C ILE A 160 3.67 1.24 6.29
N LEU A 161 3.23 1.90 5.23
CA LEU A 161 1.89 1.79 4.66
C LEU A 161 1.97 1.15 3.28
N ILE A 162 1.31 0.02 3.10
CA ILE A 162 1.23 -0.70 1.83
C ILE A 162 -0.17 -0.61 1.27
N LEU A 163 -0.30 -0.23 -0.01
CA LEU A 163 -1.59 -0.02 -0.65
C LEU A 163 -1.65 -0.77 -1.98
N ASP A 164 -2.70 -1.56 -2.14
CA ASP A 164 -2.94 -2.36 -3.34
C ASP A 164 -3.95 -1.61 -4.25
N GLU A 165 -3.46 -0.99 -5.31
CA GLU A 165 -4.20 -0.17 -6.27
C GLU A 165 -5.12 0.86 -5.59
N PRO A 166 -4.59 1.77 -4.74
CA PRO A 166 -5.40 2.66 -3.92
C PRO A 166 -6.24 3.66 -4.72
N GLU A 167 -5.89 3.91 -5.97
CA GLU A 167 -6.57 4.85 -6.88
C GLU A 167 -7.50 4.15 -7.89
N SER A 168 -7.56 2.80 -7.89
CA SER A 168 -8.34 2.06 -8.86
C SER A 168 -9.85 2.33 -8.72
N ASN A 169 -10.56 2.41 -9.86
CA ASN A 169 -12.00 2.66 -9.91
C ASN A 169 -12.45 4.01 -9.32
N LEU A 170 -11.54 4.95 -9.13
CA LEU A 170 -11.83 6.32 -8.72
C LEU A 170 -11.88 7.25 -9.95
N ASP A 171 -12.68 8.31 -9.86
CA ASP A 171 -12.58 9.41 -10.81
C ASP A 171 -11.26 10.17 -10.64
N PHE A 172 -10.87 10.93 -11.65
CA PHE A 172 -9.59 11.64 -11.69
C PHE A 172 -9.33 12.52 -10.46
N LYS A 173 -10.36 13.26 -9.98
CA LYS A 173 -10.23 14.11 -8.79
C LYS A 173 -9.89 13.29 -7.54
N ASN A 174 -10.58 12.18 -7.35
CA ASN A 174 -10.36 11.30 -6.20
C ASN A 174 -9.01 10.57 -6.30
N GLN A 175 -8.56 10.18 -7.50
CA GLN A 175 -7.21 9.65 -7.71
C GLN A 175 -6.15 10.64 -7.23
N ILE A 176 -6.21 11.89 -7.68
CA ILE A 176 -5.27 12.93 -7.25
C ILE A 176 -5.34 13.15 -5.73
N THR A 177 -6.53 13.16 -5.14
CA THR A 177 -6.69 13.30 -3.69
C THR A 177 -5.96 12.18 -2.92
N VAL A 178 -6.06 10.94 -3.38
CA VAL A 178 -5.34 9.80 -2.78
C VAL A 178 -3.82 10.00 -2.89
N LEU A 179 -3.32 10.39 -4.08
CA LEU A 179 -1.89 10.62 -4.29
C LEU A 179 -1.35 11.75 -3.39
N ASP A 180 -2.10 12.86 -3.25
CA ASP A 180 -1.73 13.97 -2.39
C ASP A 180 -1.70 13.55 -0.91
N VAL A 181 -2.58 12.65 -0.48
CA VAL A 181 -2.56 12.06 0.86
C VAL A 181 -1.31 11.22 1.06
N LEU A 182 -0.94 10.35 0.10
CA LEU A 182 0.28 9.55 0.20
C LEU A 182 1.53 10.44 0.31
N SER A 183 1.60 11.53 -0.47
CA SER A 183 2.69 12.51 -0.36
C SER A 183 2.79 13.12 1.05
N LYS A 184 1.66 13.54 1.64
CA LYS A 184 1.64 14.07 3.02
C LYS A 184 2.04 13.04 4.07
N LEU A 185 1.68 11.76 3.88
CA LEU A 185 2.09 10.68 4.77
C LEU A 185 3.59 10.44 4.69
N ARG A 186 4.18 10.42 3.48
CA ARG A 186 5.63 10.39 3.27
C ARG A 186 6.33 11.55 3.99
N ASP A 187 5.83 12.78 3.81
CA ASP A 187 6.41 13.99 4.42
C ASP A 187 6.36 13.94 5.96
N SER A 188 5.45 13.14 6.54
CA SER A 188 5.40 12.85 7.97
C SER A 188 6.31 11.68 8.40
N GLY A 189 7.12 11.11 7.49
CA GLY A 189 8.09 10.07 7.77
C GLY A 189 7.60 8.64 7.53
N ILE A 190 6.34 8.43 7.11
CA ILE A 190 5.82 7.10 6.79
C ILE A 190 6.40 6.63 5.45
N CYS A 191 6.91 5.40 5.41
CA CYS A 191 7.25 4.73 4.16
C CYS A 191 5.97 4.27 3.48
N CYS A 192 5.71 4.69 2.24
CA CYS A 192 4.54 4.28 1.47
C CYS A 192 4.95 3.39 0.29
N ILE A 193 4.36 2.20 0.18
CA ILE A 193 4.56 1.31 -0.97
C ILE A 193 3.19 1.09 -1.62
N PHE A 194 3.03 1.46 -2.86
CA PHE A 194 1.78 1.23 -3.57
C PHE A 194 2.01 0.64 -4.95
N ASN A 195 1.10 -0.19 -5.41
CA ASN A 195 1.09 -0.65 -6.79
C ASN A 195 0.08 0.16 -7.61
N THR A 196 0.41 0.35 -8.86
CA THR A 196 -0.44 1.04 -9.83
C THR A 196 -0.17 0.52 -11.24
N HIS A 197 -1.11 0.75 -12.13
CA HIS A 197 -0.92 0.55 -13.57
C HIS A 197 -0.80 1.89 -14.33
N PHE A 198 -0.76 3.02 -13.61
CA PHE A 198 -0.62 4.36 -14.16
C PHE A 198 0.81 4.90 -13.94
N PRO A 199 1.67 4.95 -14.98
CA PRO A 199 3.01 5.52 -14.84
C PRO A 199 3.02 6.98 -14.35
N ASP A 200 2.03 7.78 -14.76
CA ASP A 200 1.89 9.19 -14.36
C ASP A 200 1.71 9.34 -12.84
N HIS A 201 1.05 8.40 -12.18
CA HIS A 201 0.90 8.43 -10.72
C HIS A 201 2.24 8.20 -10.03
N ALA A 202 3.05 7.26 -10.53
CA ALA A 202 4.40 7.04 -10.01
C ALA A 202 5.29 8.28 -10.25
N MET A 203 5.29 8.83 -11.47
CA MET A 203 6.04 10.04 -11.80
C MET A 203 5.66 11.23 -10.93
N ARG A 204 4.39 11.32 -10.54
CA ARG A 204 3.88 12.43 -9.73
C ARG A 204 4.39 12.42 -8.29
N ILE A 205 4.45 11.24 -7.63
CA ILE A 205 4.67 11.18 -6.18
C ILE A 205 5.77 10.22 -5.72
N ALA A 206 6.18 9.24 -6.54
CA ALA A 206 7.10 8.21 -6.09
C ALA A 206 8.56 8.65 -6.19
N ASP A 207 9.32 8.39 -5.15
CA ASP A 207 10.78 8.61 -5.12
C ASP A 207 11.49 7.50 -5.88
N ARG A 208 10.99 6.27 -5.75
CA ARG A 208 11.47 5.08 -6.45
C ARG A 208 10.34 4.34 -7.14
N ALA A 209 10.68 3.75 -8.28
CA ALA A 209 9.78 2.87 -9.01
C ALA A 209 10.37 1.48 -9.18
N LEU A 210 9.49 0.49 -9.19
CA LEU A 210 9.75 -0.90 -9.48
C LEU A 210 8.86 -1.28 -10.65
N LEU A 211 9.44 -1.61 -11.78
CA LEU A 211 8.73 -1.96 -12.99
C LEU A 211 8.76 -3.47 -13.17
N LEU A 212 7.61 -4.11 -13.02
CA LEU A 212 7.44 -5.56 -13.03
C LEU A 212 7.03 -6.02 -14.44
N GLY A 213 7.89 -6.83 -15.07
CA GLY A 213 7.66 -7.40 -16.39
C GLY A 213 6.75 -8.63 -16.38
N ASP A 214 6.33 -9.06 -17.58
CA ASP A 214 5.50 -10.26 -17.76
C ASP A 214 6.28 -11.57 -17.46
N ASP A 215 7.61 -11.51 -17.42
CA ASP A 215 8.50 -12.61 -17.02
C ASP A 215 8.67 -12.76 -15.50
N GLY A 216 7.97 -11.95 -14.73
CA GLY A 216 8.04 -11.93 -13.27
C GLY A 216 9.30 -11.27 -12.71
N ARG A 217 10.18 -10.69 -13.53
CA ARG A 217 11.36 -9.94 -13.12
C ARG A 217 11.04 -8.46 -13.00
N CYS A 218 11.86 -7.75 -12.23
CA CYS A 218 11.71 -6.31 -12.09
C CYS A 218 13.01 -5.56 -12.33
N ILE A 219 12.84 -4.29 -12.74
CA ILE A 219 13.89 -3.28 -12.63
C ILE A 219 13.47 -2.28 -11.55
N CYS A 220 14.40 -1.85 -10.71
CA CYS A 220 14.14 -0.95 -9.60
C CYS A 220 15.19 0.18 -9.55
N GLY A 221 14.75 1.41 -9.25
CA GLY A 221 15.63 2.57 -9.15
C GLY A 221 14.86 3.84 -8.83
N LYS A 222 15.48 5.00 -9.03
CA LYS A 222 14.78 6.28 -8.97
C LYS A 222 13.66 6.31 -10.01
N THR A 223 12.53 6.89 -9.66
CA THR A 223 11.36 6.92 -10.56
C THR A 223 11.71 7.50 -11.93
N THR A 224 12.46 8.59 -11.99
CA THR A 224 12.89 9.23 -13.24
C THR A 224 13.78 8.34 -14.12
N ASP A 225 14.54 7.43 -13.53
CA ASP A 225 15.45 6.54 -14.25
C ASP A 225 14.75 5.26 -14.72
N ILE A 226 13.70 4.86 -14.03
CA ILE A 226 12.94 3.63 -14.30
C ILE A 226 11.75 3.89 -15.22
N VAL A 227 11.00 4.97 -14.99
CA VAL A 227 9.81 5.32 -15.78
C VAL A 227 10.26 6.12 -17.01
N THR A 228 10.80 5.41 -18.01
CA THR A 228 11.26 5.96 -19.30
C THR A 228 10.34 5.47 -20.43
N GLU A 229 10.30 6.19 -21.55
CA GLU A 229 9.55 5.80 -22.74
C GLU A 229 9.88 4.36 -23.18
N GLU A 230 11.17 4.00 -23.19
CA GLU A 230 11.66 2.67 -23.54
C GLU A 230 11.14 1.58 -22.60
N ASN A 231 11.28 1.79 -21.27
CA ASN A 231 10.84 0.84 -20.27
C ASN A 231 9.32 0.67 -20.26
N ILE A 232 8.58 1.77 -20.44
CA ILE A 232 7.12 1.74 -20.55
C ILE A 232 6.70 0.97 -21.81
N GLN A 233 7.32 1.24 -22.97
CA GLN A 233 7.04 0.50 -24.19
C GLN A 233 7.32 -1.00 -23.99
N LYS A 234 8.45 -1.35 -23.41
CA LYS A 234 8.83 -2.75 -23.15
C LYS A 234 7.84 -3.45 -22.22
N THR A 235 7.43 -2.77 -21.14
CA THR A 235 6.58 -3.38 -20.11
C THR A 235 5.11 -3.38 -20.47
N PHE A 236 4.59 -2.28 -21.01
CA PHE A 236 3.16 -2.12 -21.29
C PHE A 236 2.78 -2.36 -22.77
N GLY A 237 3.78 -2.34 -23.66
CA GLY A 237 3.55 -2.52 -25.11
C GLY A 237 2.94 -1.29 -25.79
N VAL A 238 3.07 -0.11 -25.18
CA VAL A 238 2.50 1.16 -25.69
C VAL A 238 3.60 2.21 -25.83
N ASN A 239 3.51 3.02 -26.89
CA ASN A 239 4.37 4.18 -27.07
C ASN A 239 3.78 5.36 -26.30
N VAL A 240 4.55 5.94 -25.42
CA VAL A 240 4.20 7.14 -24.64
C VAL A 240 5.24 8.23 -24.92
N LYS A 241 4.90 9.46 -24.62
CA LYS A 241 5.86 10.57 -24.48
C LYS A 241 5.84 11.03 -23.05
N ILE A 242 7.02 11.16 -22.46
CA ILE A 242 7.22 11.69 -21.12
C ILE A 242 7.68 13.13 -21.29
N ALA A 243 6.87 14.08 -20.80
CA ALA A 243 7.15 15.51 -20.90
C ALA A 243 7.98 16.02 -19.72
#